data_a1942a12b7419d391f6f2cc8a3f1c283
#
_entry.id   a1942a12b7419d391f6f2cc8a3f1c283
#
_cell.length_a   1.000
_cell.length_b   1.000
_cell.length_c   1.000
_cell.angle_alpha   90.00
_cell.angle_beta   90.00
_cell.angle_gamma   90.00
#
_symmetry.space_group_name_H-M   'P 1'
#
loop_
_entity.id
_entity.type
_entity.pdbx_description
1 polymer ?
#
loop_
_entity_poly.entity_id
_entity_poly.type
_entity_poly.pdbx_seq_one_letter_code
_entity_poly.pdbx_strand_id
1 'polypeptide(L)'
;MNSLLQTRIDTNHFEGVDFRIRCLVDGNQFDDPDGIAEALGISPASWPFFGMLWPSGRLLADLVSREALGEGRILELGCGLGMASLVANARGADILGTDYH
;
A
#
# COMPACT_ATOMS: atom_id res chain seq x y z
N MET A 1 -23.53 2.69 -1.47
CA MET A 1 -22.45 2.67 -1.25
C MET A 1 -21.99 3.18 0.00
N ASN A 2 -21.03 2.79 0.39
CA ASN A 2 -20.58 3.04 1.67
C ASN A 2 -19.71 4.25 1.79
N SER A 3 -20.10 5.16 2.61
CA SER A 3 -19.37 6.38 2.82
C SER A 3 -18.51 6.35 4.07
N LEU A 4 -18.32 5.17 4.67
CA LEU A 4 -17.58 5.06 5.92
C LEU A 4 -16.11 5.35 5.76
N LEU A 5 -15.54 5.03 4.59
CA LEU A 5 -14.13 5.27 4.34
C LEU A 5 -13.95 6.41 3.37
N GLN A 6 -13.14 7.36 3.76
CA GLN A 6 -12.76 8.46 2.90
C GLN A 6 -11.38 8.19 2.36
N THR A 7 -11.25 8.25 1.04
CA THR A 7 -9.98 7.99 0.37
C THR A 7 -9.60 9.18 -0.49
N ARG A 8 -8.32 9.24 -0.81
CA ARG A 8 -7.78 10.19 -1.78
C ARG A 8 -6.80 9.45 -2.66
N ILE A 9 -6.44 10.06 -3.77
CA ILE A 9 -5.40 9.53 -4.64
C ILE A 9 -4.17 10.42 -4.51
N ASP A 10 -3.07 9.81 -4.05
CA ASP A 10 -1.79 10.47 -3.99
C ASP A 10 -0.99 10.09 -5.23
N THR A 11 -0.34 11.08 -5.84
CA THR A 11 0.58 10.84 -6.94
C THR A 11 2.00 10.82 -6.38
N ASN A 12 2.72 9.75 -6.67
CA ASN A 12 4.09 9.55 -6.21
C ASN A 12 4.99 9.34 -7.42
N HIS A 13 6.09 10.04 -7.44
CA HIS A 13 6.99 10.05 -8.60
C HIS A 13 8.28 9.29 -8.26
N PHE A 14 8.61 8.30 -9.08
CA PHE A 14 9.84 7.53 -8.93
C PHE A 14 10.48 7.34 -10.30
N GLU A 15 11.71 7.81 -10.44
CA GLU A 15 12.53 7.63 -11.66
C GLU A 15 11.75 7.93 -12.96
N GLY A 16 11.09 9.09 -12.98
CA GLY A 16 10.41 9.54 -14.18
C GLY A 16 9.01 9.00 -14.41
N VAL A 17 8.48 8.22 -13.48
CA VAL A 17 7.16 7.62 -13.61
C VAL A 17 6.29 8.02 -12.43
N ASP A 18 5.06 8.43 -12.72
CA ASP A 18 4.07 8.76 -11.68
C ASP A 18 3.23 7.55 -11.34
N PHE A 19 3.10 7.29 -10.06
CA PHE A 19 2.26 6.22 -9.53
C PHE A 19 1.14 6.83 -8.70
N ARG A 20 -0.09 6.52 -9.07
CA ARG A 20 -1.28 7.03 -8.39
C ARG A 20 -1.79 5.96 -7.45
N ILE A 21 -1.78 6.27 -6.15
CA ILE A 21 -2.17 5.32 -5.12
C ILE A 21 -3.39 5.87 -4.38
N ARG A 22 -4.43 5.06 -4.29
CA ARG A 22 -5.58 5.38 -3.45
C ARG A 22 -5.23 5.01 -2.02
N CYS A 23 -5.35 5.99 -1.14
CA CYS A 23 -5.08 5.78 0.27
C CYS A 23 -6.14 6.48 1.11
N LEU A 24 -6.10 6.24 2.40
CA LEU A 24 -7.05 6.85 3.32
C LEU A 24 -6.71 8.31 3.55
N VAL A 25 -7.73 9.13 3.75
CA VAL A 25 -7.54 10.55 3.98
C VAL A 25 -6.77 10.79 5.26
N ASP A 26 -7.16 10.11 6.34
CA ASP A 26 -6.39 10.12 7.56
C ASP A 26 -6.70 8.87 8.40
N GLY A 27 -5.87 8.60 9.40
CA GLY A 27 -6.03 7.44 10.26
C GLY A 27 -7.16 7.55 11.26
N ASN A 28 -7.69 8.74 11.51
CA ASN A 28 -8.71 8.95 12.53
C ASN A 28 -10.09 8.47 12.09
N GLN A 29 -10.28 8.18 10.82
CA GLN A 29 -11.56 7.63 10.34
C GLN A 29 -11.76 6.17 10.70
N PHE A 30 -10.88 5.60 11.54
CA PHE A 30 -10.86 4.18 11.83
C PHE A 30 -11.35 3.81 13.21
N ASP A 31 -12.38 4.44 13.68
CA ASP A 31 -12.99 4.00 14.94
C ASP A 31 -13.84 2.76 14.79
N ASP A 32 -14.00 2.30 13.55
CA ASP A 32 -14.80 1.12 13.21
C ASP A 32 -16.16 1.14 13.90
N PRO A 33 -16.91 2.26 13.80
CA PRO A 33 -18.14 2.44 14.58
C PRO A 33 -19.21 1.41 14.28
N ASP A 34 -19.21 0.82 13.08
CA ASP A 34 -20.18 -0.18 12.68
C ASP A 34 -19.66 -1.60 12.83
N GLY A 35 -18.47 -1.78 13.39
CA GLY A 35 -17.90 -3.09 13.62
C GLY A 35 -17.53 -3.85 12.35
N ILE A 36 -17.36 -3.16 11.22
CA ILE A 36 -17.09 -3.80 9.95
C ILE A 36 -15.72 -4.49 9.95
N ALA A 37 -14.69 -3.79 10.43
CA ALA A 37 -13.35 -4.35 10.49
C ALA A 37 -13.30 -5.53 11.48
N GLU A 38 -13.94 -5.38 12.62
CA GLU A 38 -14.03 -6.45 13.61
C GLU A 38 -14.71 -7.68 13.03
N ALA A 39 -15.79 -7.48 12.29
CA ALA A 39 -16.51 -8.59 11.66
C ALA A 39 -15.64 -9.32 10.64
N LEU A 40 -14.69 -8.64 10.03
CA LEU A 40 -13.75 -9.24 9.09
C LEU A 40 -12.51 -9.83 9.75
N GLY A 41 -12.44 -9.79 11.10
CA GLY A 41 -11.30 -10.30 11.83
C GLY A 41 -10.11 -9.34 11.86
N ILE A 42 -10.31 -8.08 11.51
CA ILE A 42 -9.25 -7.08 11.52
C ILE A 42 -9.33 -6.30 12.83
N SER A 43 -8.24 -6.32 13.60
CA SER A 43 -8.18 -5.56 14.83
C SER A 43 -8.31 -4.06 14.56
N PRO A 44 -9.12 -3.32 15.35
CA PRO A 44 -9.20 -1.87 15.19
C PRO A 44 -7.84 -1.17 15.27
N ALA A 45 -6.90 -1.71 16.03
CA ALA A 45 -5.57 -1.15 16.13
C ALA A 45 -4.77 -1.32 14.84
N SER A 46 -5.08 -2.33 14.04
CA SER A 46 -4.39 -2.61 12.77
C SER A 46 -5.11 -2.03 11.56
N TRP A 47 -6.36 -1.67 11.70
CA TRP A 47 -7.21 -1.25 10.58
C TRP A 47 -6.60 -0.12 9.75
N PRO A 48 -6.06 0.96 10.35
CA PRO A 48 -5.53 2.06 9.55
C PRO A 48 -4.17 1.76 8.90
N PHE A 49 -3.44 0.77 9.39
CA PHE A 49 -2.05 0.60 8.98
C PHE A 49 -1.89 0.20 7.51
N PHE A 50 -2.73 -0.68 7.01
CA PHE A 50 -2.60 -1.13 5.63
C PHE A 50 -3.16 -0.13 4.62
N GLY A 51 -4.00 0.80 5.05
CA GLY A 51 -4.61 1.79 4.17
C GLY A 51 -3.84 3.10 4.07
N MET A 52 -2.73 3.21 4.75
CA MET A 52 -1.90 4.41 4.78
C MET A 52 -0.61 4.19 4.02
N LEU A 53 -0.08 5.26 3.45
CA LEU A 53 1.21 5.22 2.79
C LEU A 53 2.29 5.69 3.76
N TRP A 54 3.04 4.73 4.28
CA TRP A 54 4.06 5.01 5.28
C TRP A 54 5.35 5.53 4.65
N PRO A 55 6.11 6.39 5.37
CA PRO A 55 7.39 6.86 4.84
C PRO A 55 8.36 5.75 4.47
N SER A 56 8.40 4.67 5.26
CA SER A 56 9.26 3.53 4.94
C SER A 56 8.85 2.85 3.63
N GLY A 57 7.55 2.80 3.34
CA GLY A 57 7.06 2.26 2.08
C GLY A 57 7.50 3.10 0.89
N ARG A 58 7.50 4.42 1.04
CA ARG A 58 8.01 5.31 -0.01
C ARG A 58 9.50 5.14 -0.23
N LEU A 59 10.27 5.01 0.84
CA LEU A 59 11.71 4.77 0.74
C LEU A 59 11.99 3.44 0.04
N LEU A 60 11.24 2.40 0.37
CA LEU A 60 11.39 1.11 -0.28
C LEU A 60 11.06 1.22 -1.77
N ALA A 61 9.96 1.90 -2.11
CA ALA A 61 9.57 2.09 -3.50
C ALA A 61 10.62 2.86 -4.28
N ASP A 62 11.18 3.90 -3.68
CA ASP A 62 12.27 4.66 -4.30
C ASP A 62 13.48 3.77 -4.56
N LEU A 63 13.87 2.97 -3.58
CA LEU A 63 14.97 2.03 -3.74
C LEU A 63 14.69 1.04 -4.86
N VAL A 64 13.48 0.44 -4.87
CA VAL A 64 13.06 -0.51 -5.91
C VAL A 64 13.05 0.14 -7.29
N SER A 65 12.78 1.44 -7.38
CA SER A 65 12.77 2.14 -8.67
C SER A 65 14.15 2.28 -9.28
N ARG A 66 15.20 2.24 -8.47
CA ARG A 66 16.56 2.53 -8.89
C ARG A 66 17.47 1.33 -8.93
N GLU A 67 17.26 0.35 -8.06
CA GLU A 67 18.18 -0.76 -7.90
C GLU A 67 17.92 -1.87 -8.92
N ALA A 68 18.93 -2.67 -9.18
CA ALA A 68 18.77 -3.85 -10.01
C ALA A 68 17.92 -4.88 -9.29
N LEU A 69 16.87 -5.35 -9.96
CA LEU A 69 15.90 -6.28 -9.36
C LEU A 69 16.21 -7.74 -9.67
N GLY A 70 17.15 -7.99 -10.58
CA GLY A 70 17.48 -9.35 -10.99
C GLY A 70 16.38 -9.95 -11.89
N GLU A 71 16.47 -11.26 -12.13
CA GLU A 71 15.57 -11.95 -13.05
C GLU A 71 14.63 -12.93 -12.35
N GLY A 72 14.76 -13.13 -11.06
CA GLY A 72 13.93 -14.05 -10.30
C GLY A 72 12.59 -13.47 -9.92
N ARG A 73 11.76 -14.33 -9.33
CA ARG A 73 10.51 -13.89 -8.74
C ARG A 73 10.77 -13.14 -7.45
N ILE A 74 9.94 -12.15 -7.19
CA ILE A 74 10.05 -11.30 -6.01
C ILE A 74 8.77 -11.43 -5.20
N LEU A 75 8.91 -11.49 -3.88
CA LEU A 75 7.78 -11.51 -2.96
C LEU A 75 7.93 -10.34 -2.00
N GLU A 76 6.91 -9.50 -1.93
CA GLU A 76 6.85 -8.45 -0.92
C GLU A 76 5.90 -8.88 0.19
N LEU A 77 6.41 -8.97 1.41
CA LEU A 77 5.61 -9.28 2.59
C LEU A 77 5.17 -8.00 3.27
N GLY A 78 3.92 -7.96 3.73
CA GLY A 78 3.41 -6.78 4.40
C GLY A 78 3.34 -5.56 3.48
N CYS A 79 2.85 -5.75 2.25
CA CYS A 79 2.93 -4.72 1.24
C CYS A 79 1.99 -3.52 1.47
N GLY A 80 0.99 -3.65 2.33
CA GLY A 80 0.01 -2.57 2.54
C GLY A 80 -0.64 -2.16 1.23
N LEU A 81 -0.46 -0.91 0.83
CA LEU A 81 -1.01 -0.40 -0.44
C LEU A 81 -0.22 -0.88 -1.67
N GLY A 82 0.90 -1.54 -1.47
CA GLY A 82 1.63 -2.17 -2.56
C GLY A 82 2.46 -1.24 -3.43
N MET A 83 2.90 -0.10 -2.90
CA MET A 83 3.63 0.88 -3.70
C MET A 83 4.92 0.30 -4.29
N ALA A 84 5.74 -0.39 -3.48
CA ALA A 84 6.97 -0.98 -3.97
C ALA A 84 6.70 -2.06 -5.01
N SER A 85 5.67 -2.87 -4.80
CA SER A 85 5.26 -3.89 -5.76
C SER A 85 4.81 -3.28 -7.07
N LEU A 86 4.06 -2.16 -7.03
CA LEU A 86 3.64 -1.46 -8.24
C LEU A 86 4.83 -0.94 -9.02
N VAL A 87 5.80 -0.36 -8.32
CA VAL A 87 7.02 0.16 -8.95
C VAL A 87 7.81 -0.98 -9.59
N ALA A 88 7.99 -2.09 -8.88
CA ALA A 88 8.69 -3.25 -9.42
C ALA A 88 7.97 -3.81 -10.65
N ASN A 89 6.65 -3.93 -10.58
CA ASN A 89 5.84 -4.43 -11.68
C ASN A 89 5.97 -3.53 -12.92
N ALA A 90 5.96 -2.21 -12.72
CA ALA A 90 6.11 -1.26 -13.82
C ALA A 90 7.45 -1.39 -14.51
N ARG A 91 8.48 -1.88 -13.80
CA ARG A 91 9.80 -2.16 -14.35
C ARG A 91 9.89 -3.54 -15.02
N GLY A 92 8.79 -4.28 -15.05
CA GLY A 92 8.76 -5.61 -15.66
C GLY A 92 9.17 -6.75 -14.75
N ALA A 93 9.30 -6.52 -13.46
CA ALA A 93 9.62 -7.58 -12.52
C ALA A 93 8.43 -8.50 -12.27
N ASP A 94 8.71 -9.77 -12.01
CA ASP A 94 7.70 -10.74 -11.62
C ASP A 94 7.57 -10.67 -10.09
N ILE A 95 6.61 -9.88 -9.62
CA ILE A 95 6.47 -9.60 -8.20
C ILE A 95 5.05 -9.91 -7.71
N LEU A 96 4.97 -10.47 -6.51
CA LEU A 96 3.73 -10.68 -5.78
C LEU A 96 3.80 -9.91 -4.48
N GLY A 97 2.87 -9.00 -4.26
CA GLY A 97 2.73 -8.30 -2.99
C GLY A 97 1.70 -9.01 -2.12
N THR A 98 2.02 -9.20 -0.86
CA THR A 98 1.11 -9.86 0.08
C THR A 98 1.04 -9.09 1.39
N ASP A 99 -0.12 -9.18 2.04
CA ASP A 99 -0.29 -8.60 3.36
C ASP A 99 -1.18 -9.50 4.19
N TYR A 100 -1.12 -9.32 5.49
CA TYR A 100 -1.91 -10.11 6.41
C TYR A 100 -3.40 -9.78 6.31
N HIS A 101 -3.71 -8.53 6.05
CA HIS A 101 -5.10 -8.07 5.96
C HIS A 101 -5.56 -7.92 4.48
#